data_66836dd567ff599c3a7d84d1299dd6f2
#
_entry.id   66836dd567ff599c3a7d84d1299dd6f2
#
_cell.length_a   1.000
_cell.length_b   1.000
_cell.length_c   1.000
_cell.angle_alpha   90.00
_cell.angle_beta   90.00
_cell.angle_gamma   90.00
#
_symmetry.space_group_name_H-M   'P 1'
#
loop_
_entity.id
_entity.type
_entity.pdbx_description
1 polymer ?
#
loop_
_entity_poly.entity_id
_entity_poly.type
_entity_poly.pdbx_seq_one_letter_code
_entity_poly.pdbx_strand_id
1 'polypeptide(L)'
;MTVTIRTISVTCTRPGGFNLTIVRVNTSEPGLYGLGCGTFTYRHETVAHVIEEYLSPLLIGRDVSRIEDIWQMMNVATYWRNGPVINNAMAAIDLALWDIKGKMAGMPVYDLLGGRSREAVPVYCYAESGDLDELVDQVKGWMARDVRHVRIQLSRDPAQAASHAPQGAQDGYYIDPQEYCRRVVRMFDYVRTRVGDQVELCHDVHERVAPSTALWLVKRVEPYSPLFLEDLLPPDQGIWYRHIRCQTSTPLAHGELFNNPMEWEELVKERLIDYMRAHVSHIGGLTPARKLAALCEQFGVRMAWHGSPDMSPIGYAVNLHLDMAVANFGIQEWPGIPEPMAEMFPGCPYIKGGYAYVSGKPGWGVEFDEKLAAEYPCNKEKTPWIEMRLPDGSMQKP
;
A
#
# COMPACT_ATOMS: atom_id res chain seq x y z
N MET A 1 19.02 30.99 -10.76
CA MET A 1 19.18 30.91 -9.29
C MET A 1 18.76 29.51 -8.86
N THR A 2 19.38 28.97 -7.83
CA THR A 2 19.00 27.65 -7.28
C THR A 2 17.67 27.76 -6.55
N VAL A 3 16.73 26.87 -6.83
CA VAL A 3 15.44 26.78 -6.12
C VAL A 3 15.66 26.03 -4.82
N THR A 4 15.26 26.61 -3.68
CA THR A 4 15.49 26.03 -2.36
C THR A 4 14.19 25.81 -1.59
N ILE A 5 14.21 24.89 -0.61
CA ILE A 5 13.10 24.66 0.31
C ILE A 5 12.92 25.89 1.19
N ARG A 6 11.72 26.46 1.22
CA ARG A 6 11.39 27.63 2.03
C ARG A 6 10.61 27.26 3.29
N THR A 7 9.57 26.46 3.14
CA THR A 7 8.77 25.96 4.27
C THR A 7 8.28 24.56 3.96
N ILE A 8 8.09 23.77 5.01
CA ILE A 8 7.43 22.46 4.95
C ILE A 8 6.24 22.54 5.90
N SER A 9 5.05 22.27 5.40
CA SER A 9 3.82 22.26 6.21
C SER A 9 3.17 20.88 6.14
N VAL A 10 2.53 20.47 7.24
CA VAL A 10 1.83 19.19 7.34
C VAL A 10 0.36 19.45 7.62
N THR A 11 -0.51 18.78 6.89
CA THR A 11 -1.97 18.78 7.12
C THR A 11 -2.43 17.37 7.38
N CYS A 12 -3.02 17.14 8.56
CA CYS A 12 -3.67 15.89 8.90
C CYS A 12 -5.18 16.02 8.68
N THR A 13 -5.80 15.09 7.92
CA THR A 13 -7.22 15.15 7.56
C THR A 13 -7.81 13.74 7.40
N ARG A 14 -9.15 13.60 7.42
CA ARG A 14 -9.84 12.29 7.41
C ARG A 14 -11.05 12.24 6.46
N PRO A 15 -10.91 12.56 5.17
CA PRO A 15 -12.05 12.63 4.24
C PRO A 15 -12.67 11.27 3.88
N GLY A 16 -11.90 10.17 3.95
CA GLY A 16 -12.32 8.81 3.56
C GLY A 16 -12.42 7.83 4.73
N GLY A 17 -12.53 8.30 5.97
CA GLY A 17 -12.59 7.42 7.15
C GLY A 17 -11.22 6.99 7.72
N PHE A 18 -10.12 7.35 7.07
CA PHE A 18 -8.74 7.12 7.52
C PHE A 18 -8.00 8.44 7.70
N ASN A 19 -7.15 8.51 8.73
CA ASN A 19 -6.30 9.67 8.95
C ASN A 19 -5.18 9.72 7.91
N LEU A 20 -5.10 10.82 7.17
CA LEU A 20 -4.09 11.08 6.15
C LEU A 20 -3.10 12.13 6.68
N THR A 21 -1.83 12.01 6.27
CA THR A 21 -0.78 13.01 6.53
C THR A 21 -0.30 13.56 5.19
N ILE A 22 -0.67 14.78 4.87
CA ILE A 22 -0.31 15.46 3.62
C ILE A 22 0.77 16.48 3.90
N VAL A 23 1.81 16.47 3.07
CA VAL A 23 2.94 17.40 3.18
C VAL A 23 2.98 18.30 1.96
N ARG A 24 3.16 19.59 2.21
CA ARG A 24 3.44 20.61 1.21
C ARG A 24 4.81 21.22 1.44
N VAL A 25 5.67 21.09 0.46
CA VAL A 25 7.00 21.73 0.42
C VAL A 25 6.91 22.97 -0.48
N ASN A 26 6.98 24.16 0.11
CA ASN A 26 7.06 25.42 -0.64
C ASN A 26 8.52 25.77 -0.94
N THR A 27 8.74 26.35 -2.11
CA THR A 27 10.09 26.70 -2.57
C THR A 27 10.36 28.21 -2.51
N SER A 28 11.63 28.59 -2.77
CA SER A 28 12.02 29.99 -2.94
C SER A 28 11.42 30.64 -4.19
N GLU A 29 10.93 29.83 -5.15
CA GLU A 29 10.24 30.30 -6.33
C GLU A 29 8.74 30.46 -6.04
N PRO A 30 8.17 31.69 -6.19
CA PRO A 30 6.75 31.92 -5.92
C PRO A 30 5.84 31.04 -6.79
N GLY A 31 4.88 30.35 -6.14
CA GLY A 31 3.93 29.48 -6.81
C GLY A 31 4.43 28.06 -7.09
N LEU A 32 5.73 27.79 -6.92
CA LEU A 32 6.28 26.46 -7.06
C LEU A 32 6.30 25.73 -5.72
N TYR A 33 5.56 24.65 -5.63
CA TYR A 33 5.49 23.77 -4.47
C TYR A 33 5.30 22.30 -4.89
N GLY A 34 5.57 21.40 -3.97
CA GLY A 34 5.30 19.98 -4.16
C GLY A 34 4.44 19.41 -3.04
N LEU A 35 3.71 18.35 -3.41
CA LEU A 35 2.84 17.59 -2.53
C LEU A 35 3.37 16.18 -2.32
N GLY A 36 3.31 15.69 -1.09
CA GLY A 36 3.62 14.33 -0.72
C GLY A 36 2.70 13.83 0.39
N CYS A 37 2.79 12.57 0.70
CA CYS A 37 2.01 11.98 1.79
C CYS A 37 2.83 10.96 2.57
N GLY A 38 2.56 10.89 3.89
CA GLY A 38 3.08 9.85 4.77
C GLY A 38 1.94 8.97 5.23
N THR A 39 1.84 7.77 4.68
CA THR A 39 0.71 6.86 4.90
C THR A 39 0.93 6.03 6.16
N PHE A 40 0.52 6.52 7.31
CA PHE A 40 0.51 5.76 8.55
C PHE A 40 -0.65 6.20 9.45
N THR A 41 -1.85 5.79 9.09
CA THR A 41 -3.12 6.24 9.69
C THR A 41 -3.16 6.10 11.22
N TYR A 42 -2.52 5.07 11.80
CA TYR A 42 -2.50 4.83 13.25
C TYR A 42 -1.47 5.68 14.01
N ARG A 43 -0.56 6.36 13.32
CA ARG A 43 0.52 7.17 13.91
C ARG A 43 0.72 8.49 13.17
N HIS A 44 -0.33 8.99 12.52
CA HIS A 44 -0.29 10.20 11.68
C HIS A 44 0.27 11.42 12.44
N GLU A 45 -0.13 11.65 13.70
CA GLU A 45 0.41 12.75 14.52
C GLU A 45 1.91 12.60 14.79
N THR A 46 2.39 11.36 15.00
CA THR A 46 3.81 11.10 15.22
C THR A 46 4.61 11.37 13.94
N VAL A 47 4.10 10.94 12.78
CA VAL A 47 4.70 11.24 11.48
C VAL A 47 4.75 12.75 11.24
N ALA A 48 3.66 13.47 11.49
CA ALA A 48 3.60 14.93 11.38
C ALA A 48 4.64 15.61 12.28
N HIS A 49 4.70 15.21 13.55
CA HIS A 49 5.68 15.73 14.52
C HIS A 49 7.13 15.52 14.09
N VAL A 50 7.47 14.33 13.57
CA VAL A 50 8.82 14.05 13.05
C VAL A 50 9.16 14.99 11.88
N ILE A 51 8.21 15.24 10.98
CA ILE A 51 8.42 16.14 9.84
C ILE A 51 8.67 17.56 10.33
N GLU A 52 7.82 18.08 11.23
CA GLU A 52 7.83 19.48 11.65
C GLU A 52 9.04 19.78 12.55
N GLU A 53 9.28 18.96 13.56
CA GLU A 53 10.27 19.25 14.59
C GLU A 53 11.69 18.77 14.28
N TYR A 54 11.83 17.71 13.49
CA TYR A 54 13.13 17.08 13.26
C TYR A 54 13.63 17.17 11.81
N LEU A 55 12.76 16.94 10.82
CA LEU A 55 13.21 16.94 9.42
C LEU A 55 13.17 18.34 8.80
N SER A 56 12.13 19.12 9.03
CA SER A 56 11.99 20.48 8.49
C SER A 56 13.21 21.38 8.79
N PRO A 57 13.69 21.47 10.03
CA PRO A 57 14.84 22.33 10.36
C PRO A 57 16.13 21.94 9.62
N LEU A 58 16.31 20.64 9.28
CA LEU A 58 17.47 20.16 8.52
C LEU A 58 17.42 20.57 7.04
N LEU A 59 16.21 20.81 6.50
CA LEU A 59 15.96 20.90 5.06
C LEU A 59 15.75 22.32 4.56
N ILE A 60 15.33 23.25 5.41
CA ILE A 60 15.12 24.66 5.01
C ILE A 60 16.42 25.23 4.41
N GLY A 61 16.29 25.88 3.25
CA GLY A 61 17.41 26.45 2.48
C GLY A 61 18.14 25.45 1.56
N ARG A 62 17.81 24.16 1.60
CA ARG A 62 18.43 23.14 0.72
C ARG A 62 17.89 23.24 -0.71
N ASP A 63 18.75 22.91 -1.66
CA ASP A 63 18.41 22.84 -3.07
C ASP A 63 17.46 21.68 -3.37
N VAL A 64 16.24 21.99 -3.84
CA VAL A 64 15.19 21.01 -4.14
C VAL A 64 15.56 20.00 -5.22
N SER A 65 16.56 20.30 -6.05
CA SER A 65 17.00 19.40 -7.13
C SER A 65 17.83 18.22 -6.64
N ARG A 66 18.37 18.31 -5.42
CA ARG A 66 19.28 17.31 -4.82
C ARG A 66 18.52 16.24 -4.02
N ILE A 67 17.52 15.62 -4.62
CA ILE A 67 16.60 14.69 -3.95
C ILE A 67 17.35 13.54 -3.26
N GLU A 68 18.27 12.88 -3.96
CA GLU A 68 19.03 11.76 -3.40
C GLU A 68 19.88 12.18 -2.18
N ASP A 69 20.55 13.33 -2.24
CA ASP A 69 21.34 13.88 -1.15
C ASP A 69 20.45 14.22 0.07
N ILE A 70 19.31 14.83 -0.17
CA ILE A 70 18.32 15.15 0.88
C ILE A 70 17.79 13.86 1.52
N TRP A 71 17.45 12.84 0.71
CA TRP A 71 17.00 11.56 1.22
C TRP A 71 18.05 10.89 2.12
N GLN A 72 19.30 10.84 1.66
CA GLN A 72 20.41 10.28 2.43
C GLN A 72 20.64 11.06 3.74
N MET A 73 20.57 12.40 3.68
CA MET A 73 20.70 13.23 4.86
C MET A 73 19.60 12.96 5.89
N MET A 74 18.33 12.89 5.48
CA MET A 74 17.22 12.54 6.38
C MET A 74 17.44 11.16 7.02
N ASN A 75 17.84 10.16 6.22
CA ASN A 75 18.08 8.80 6.69
C ASN A 75 19.24 8.72 7.69
N VAL A 76 20.36 9.42 7.43
CA VAL A 76 21.54 9.40 8.30
C VAL A 76 21.32 10.23 9.57
N ALA A 77 20.63 11.37 9.46
CA ALA A 77 20.37 12.28 10.59
C ALA A 77 19.49 11.64 11.68
N THR A 78 18.69 10.65 11.37
CA THR A 78 17.89 9.94 12.37
C THR A 78 18.75 9.03 13.27
N TYR A 79 19.97 8.71 12.89
CA TYR A 79 20.94 7.80 13.53
C TYR A 79 20.40 6.37 13.66
N TRP A 80 19.32 6.12 14.39
CA TRP A 80 18.57 4.84 14.41
C TRP A 80 17.58 4.83 13.27
N ARG A 81 17.93 4.13 12.19
CA ARG A 81 17.23 4.16 10.90
C ARG A 81 16.15 3.11 10.83
N ASN A 82 15.30 3.27 9.81
CA ASN A 82 14.17 2.42 9.48
C ASN A 82 12.99 2.54 10.47
N GLY A 83 11.97 1.78 10.19
CA GLY A 83 10.71 1.79 10.91
C GLY A 83 9.67 2.72 10.29
N PRO A 84 8.37 2.38 10.45
CA PRO A 84 7.30 3.01 9.68
C PRO A 84 7.15 4.51 9.95
N VAL A 85 7.38 5.00 11.18
CA VAL A 85 7.23 6.43 11.49
C VAL A 85 8.26 7.26 10.73
N ILE A 86 9.53 6.92 10.85
CA ILE A 86 10.63 7.67 10.21
C ILE A 86 10.54 7.56 8.69
N ASN A 87 10.31 6.36 8.18
CA ASN A 87 10.22 6.14 6.74
C ASN A 87 9.04 6.90 6.12
N ASN A 88 7.88 6.93 6.76
CA ASN A 88 6.74 7.70 6.28
C ASN A 88 6.98 9.22 6.32
N ALA A 89 7.66 9.72 7.35
CA ALA A 89 8.04 11.13 7.43
C ALA A 89 9.01 11.52 6.30
N MET A 90 10.03 10.69 6.05
CA MET A 90 10.97 10.87 4.95
C MET A 90 10.27 10.76 3.58
N ALA A 91 9.39 9.77 3.43
CA ALA A 91 8.63 9.55 2.21
C ALA A 91 7.79 10.77 1.83
N ALA A 92 7.08 11.35 2.79
CA ALA A 92 6.23 12.51 2.53
C ALA A 92 7.03 13.69 1.92
N ILE A 93 8.25 13.92 2.40
CA ILE A 93 9.13 14.96 1.87
C ILE A 93 9.73 14.53 0.52
N ASP A 94 10.21 13.30 0.39
CA ASP A 94 10.75 12.75 -0.85
C ASP A 94 9.76 12.88 -2.00
N LEU A 95 8.51 12.47 -1.78
CA LEU A 95 7.44 12.56 -2.77
C LEU A 95 7.15 14.01 -3.17
N ALA A 96 7.14 14.95 -2.21
CA ALA A 96 6.97 16.36 -2.51
C ALA A 96 8.13 16.93 -3.35
N LEU A 97 9.37 16.50 -3.13
CA LEU A 97 10.52 16.91 -3.92
C LEU A 97 10.47 16.36 -5.37
N TRP A 98 9.99 15.13 -5.54
CA TRP A 98 9.77 14.58 -6.89
C TRP A 98 8.65 15.30 -7.62
N ASP A 99 7.59 15.72 -6.94
CA ASP A 99 6.52 16.56 -7.49
C ASP A 99 7.07 17.91 -7.98
N ILE A 100 7.88 18.59 -7.14
CA ILE A 100 8.57 19.82 -7.52
C ILE A 100 9.43 19.59 -8.76
N LYS A 101 10.20 18.51 -8.80
CA LYS A 101 11.07 18.21 -9.93
C LYS A 101 10.28 18.02 -11.24
N GLY A 102 9.15 17.33 -11.19
CA GLY A 102 8.25 17.19 -12.33
C GLY A 102 7.67 18.52 -12.78
N LYS A 103 7.21 19.35 -11.85
CA LYS A 103 6.70 20.71 -12.13
C LYS A 103 7.77 21.61 -12.73
N MET A 104 8.99 21.61 -12.19
CA MET A 104 10.13 22.36 -12.75
C MET A 104 10.49 21.91 -14.17
N ALA A 105 10.40 20.62 -14.45
CA ALA A 105 10.68 20.06 -15.77
C ALA A 105 9.50 20.20 -16.76
N GLY A 106 8.32 20.62 -16.29
CA GLY A 106 7.11 20.70 -17.11
C GLY A 106 6.57 19.33 -17.55
N MET A 107 6.88 18.25 -16.81
CA MET A 107 6.50 16.89 -17.20
C MET A 107 6.01 16.06 -15.99
N PRO A 108 5.18 15.03 -16.22
CA PRO A 108 4.79 14.11 -15.16
C PRO A 108 5.99 13.30 -14.66
N VAL A 109 5.92 12.83 -13.40
CA VAL A 109 7.06 12.12 -12.77
C VAL A 109 7.43 10.85 -13.50
N TYR A 110 6.49 10.10 -14.08
CA TYR A 110 6.83 8.91 -14.87
C TYR A 110 7.79 9.22 -16.04
N ASP A 111 7.72 10.40 -16.65
CA ASP A 111 8.67 10.80 -17.71
C ASP A 111 10.09 11.05 -17.16
N LEU A 112 10.19 11.55 -15.91
CA LEU A 112 11.49 11.65 -15.22
C LEU A 112 12.10 10.28 -14.89
N LEU A 113 11.26 9.24 -14.78
CA LEU A 113 11.68 7.87 -14.50
C LEU A 113 12.04 7.07 -15.77
N GLY A 114 11.97 7.68 -16.95
CA GLY A 114 12.33 7.06 -18.22
C GLY A 114 11.17 6.97 -19.22
N GLY A 115 9.99 7.47 -18.86
CA GLY A 115 8.80 7.47 -19.70
C GLY A 115 7.91 6.26 -19.51
N ARG A 116 6.82 6.21 -20.26
CA ARG A 116 5.79 5.18 -20.15
C ARG A 116 6.21 3.85 -20.77
N SER A 117 6.15 2.77 -19.98
CA SER A 117 6.24 1.39 -20.45
C SER A 117 4.88 0.80 -20.86
N ARG A 118 3.78 1.48 -20.52
CA ARG A 118 2.38 1.06 -20.79
C ARG A 118 1.44 2.26 -20.90
N GLU A 119 0.28 2.03 -21.51
CA GLU A 119 -0.70 3.10 -21.73
C GLU A 119 -1.69 3.25 -20.56
N ALA A 120 -1.91 2.20 -19.78
CA ALA A 120 -2.80 2.18 -18.62
C ALA A 120 -2.33 1.13 -17.61
N VAL A 121 -2.74 1.27 -16.36
CA VAL A 121 -2.34 0.40 -15.25
C VAL A 121 -3.48 -0.54 -14.89
N PRO A 122 -3.40 -1.86 -15.16
CA PRO A 122 -4.41 -2.81 -14.72
C PRO A 122 -4.47 -2.86 -13.18
N VAL A 123 -5.69 -2.97 -12.66
CA VAL A 123 -5.94 -2.97 -11.22
C VAL A 123 -6.69 -4.20 -10.77
N TYR A 124 -6.52 -4.57 -9.50
CA TYR A 124 -7.49 -5.42 -8.82
C TYR A 124 -8.31 -4.61 -7.82
N CYS A 125 -9.60 -4.96 -7.76
CA CYS A 125 -10.57 -4.32 -6.86
C CYS A 125 -10.99 -5.28 -5.75
N TYR A 126 -11.73 -4.78 -4.76
CA TYR A 126 -12.11 -5.54 -3.59
C TYR A 126 -13.52 -6.10 -3.69
N ALA A 127 -13.68 -7.35 -3.28
CA ALA A 127 -14.94 -7.96 -2.91
C ALA A 127 -14.77 -8.57 -1.50
N GLU A 128 -15.59 -8.11 -0.57
CA GLU A 128 -15.50 -8.54 0.84
C GLU A 128 -16.90 -8.77 1.40
N SER A 129 -17.15 -9.97 1.92
CA SER A 129 -18.39 -10.30 2.64
C SER A 129 -18.19 -11.49 3.57
N GLY A 130 -19.03 -11.59 4.60
CA GLY A 130 -19.24 -12.80 5.42
C GLY A 130 -20.14 -13.82 4.74
N ASP A 131 -20.98 -13.38 3.78
CA ASP A 131 -21.87 -14.19 2.97
C ASP A 131 -21.24 -14.47 1.60
N LEU A 132 -21.20 -15.74 1.20
CA LEU A 132 -20.53 -16.15 -0.03
C LEU A 132 -21.36 -15.82 -1.29
N ASP A 133 -22.68 -15.74 -1.21
CA ASP A 133 -23.52 -15.33 -2.34
C ASP A 133 -23.35 -13.84 -2.60
N GLU A 134 -23.35 -13.01 -1.57
CA GLU A 134 -23.04 -11.59 -1.66
C GLU A 134 -21.64 -11.36 -2.25
N LEU A 135 -20.64 -12.14 -1.81
CA LEU A 135 -19.28 -12.07 -2.34
C LEU A 135 -19.24 -12.35 -3.86
N VAL A 136 -19.97 -13.39 -4.31
CA VAL A 136 -20.11 -13.70 -5.74
C VAL A 136 -20.76 -12.55 -6.50
N ASP A 137 -21.80 -11.94 -5.93
CA ASP A 137 -22.49 -10.81 -6.58
C ASP A 137 -21.57 -9.57 -6.69
N GLN A 138 -20.75 -9.30 -5.68
CA GLN A 138 -19.73 -8.23 -5.75
C GLN A 138 -18.70 -8.53 -6.86
N VAL A 139 -18.20 -9.77 -6.97
CA VAL A 139 -17.26 -10.16 -8.04
C VAL A 139 -17.91 -9.99 -9.42
N LYS A 140 -19.15 -10.46 -9.61
CA LYS A 140 -19.90 -10.26 -10.86
C LYS A 140 -20.12 -8.78 -11.17
N GLY A 141 -20.40 -7.96 -10.14
CA GLY A 141 -20.51 -6.51 -10.26
C GLY A 141 -19.23 -5.85 -10.77
N TRP A 142 -18.06 -6.34 -10.38
CA TRP A 142 -16.78 -5.91 -10.93
C TRP A 142 -16.56 -6.40 -12.38
N MET A 143 -16.89 -7.66 -12.67
CA MET A 143 -16.82 -8.21 -14.03
C MET A 143 -17.68 -7.42 -15.01
N ALA A 144 -18.88 -6.99 -14.60
CA ALA A 144 -19.79 -6.16 -15.40
C ALA A 144 -19.22 -4.76 -15.69
N ARG A 145 -18.21 -4.31 -14.93
CA ARG A 145 -17.46 -3.07 -15.15
C ARG A 145 -16.11 -3.30 -15.83
N ASP A 146 -15.94 -4.45 -16.49
CA ASP A 146 -14.71 -4.89 -17.16
C ASP A 146 -13.48 -5.03 -16.24
N VAL A 147 -13.66 -5.12 -14.93
CA VAL A 147 -12.57 -5.45 -13.99
C VAL A 147 -12.31 -6.95 -14.07
N ARG A 148 -11.06 -7.33 -14.32
CA ARG A 148 -10.63 -8.73 -14.54
C ARG A 148 -9.86 -9.33 -13.38
N HIS A 149 -9.59 -8.58 -12.35
CA HIS A 149 -8.83 -9.03 -11.17
C HIS A 149 -9.56 -8.56 -9.91
N VAL A 150 -9.84 -9.47 -8.99
CA VAL A 150 -10.59 -9.18 -7.78
C VAL A 150 -9.95 -9.85 -6.57
N ARG A 151 -9.67 -9.07 -5.53
CA ARG A 151 -9.30 -9.59 -4.22
C ARG A 151 -10.58 -10.00 -3.49
N ILE A 152 -10.75 -11.30 -3.27
CA ILE A 152 -11.84 -11.85 -2.47
C ILE A 152 -11.41 -11.97 -1.02
N GLN A 153 -12.22 -11.45 -0.11
CA GLN A 153 -11.89 -11.37 1.31
C GLN A 153 -13.08 -11.77 2.18
N LEU A 154 -12.81 -12.52 3.26
CA LEU A 154 -13.80 -12.78 4.28
C LEU A 154 -13.92 -11.58 5.20
N SER A 155 -15.11 -11.01 5.31
CA SER A 155 -15.34 -9.90 6.24
C SER A 155 -15.09 -10.32 7.67
N ARG A 156 -14.68 -9.33 8.46
CA ARG A 156 -14.46 -9.46 9.90
C ARG A 156 -15.81 -9.30 10.61
N ASP A 157 -16.53 -10.39 10.76
CA ASP A 157 -17.79 -10.39 11.52
C ASP A 157 -17.50 -10.45 13.03
N PRO A 158 -17.81 -9.38 13.79
CA PRO A 158 -17.62 -9.38 15.25
C PRO A 158 -18.39 -10.48 15.98
N ALA A 159 -19.57 -10.87 15.46
CA ALA A 159 -20.37 -11.93 16.08
C ALA A 159 -19.73 -13.31 15.91
N GLN A 160 -19.13 -13.58 14.73
CA GLN A 160 -18.35 -14.79 14.51
C GLN A 160 -17.06 -14.79 15.33
N ALA A 161 -16.38 -13.65 15.41
CA ALA A 161 -15.19 -13.48 16.23
C ALA A 161 -15.47 -13.76 17.71
N ALA A 162 -16.57 -13.27 18.25
CA ALA A 162 -16.96 -13.51 19.63
C ALA A 162 -17.23 -15.00 19.95
N SER A 163 -17.58 -15.82 18.96
CA SER A 163 -17.84 -17.26 19.15
C SER A 163 -16.58 -18.05 19.52
N HIS A 164 -15.39 -17.51 19.27
CA HIS A 164 -14.12 -18.13 19.63
C HIS A 164 -13.55 -17.65 20.98
N ALA A 165 -14.17 -16.65 21.60
CA ALA A 165 -13.70 -16.10 22.85
C ALA A 165 -13.90 -17.08 24.02
N PRO A 166 -12.89 -17.34 24.87
CA PRO A 166 -13.05 -18.16 26.04
C PRO A 166 -13.88 -17.45 27.12
N GLN A 167 -14.38 -18.18 28.09
CA GLN A 167 -15.14 -17.60 29.22
C GLN A 167 -14.27 -16.61 30.01
N GLY A 168 -14.76 -15.38 30.21
CA GLY A 168 -14.01 -14.31 30.90
C GLY A 168 -12.92 -13.66 30.05
N ALA A 169 -13.01 -13.83 28.73
CA ALA A 169 -12.09 -13.23 27.79
C ALA A 169 -12.05 -11.70 27.87
N GLN A 170 -10.90 -11.12 27.51
CA GLN A 170 -10.74 -9.69 27.27
C GLN A 170 -11.49 -9.28 26.00
N ASP A 171 -11.85 -8.02 25.90
CA ASP A 171 -12.37 -7.46 24.65
C ASP A 171 -11.33 -7.61 23.51
N GLY A 172 -11.82 -7.81 22.29
CA GLY A 172 -10.98 -7.98 21.11
C GLY A 172 -11.66 -8.79 20.02
N TYR A 173 -11.00 -8.92 18.90
CA TYR A 173 -11.46 -9.71 17.76
C TYR A 173 -10.78 -11.09 17.77
N TYR A 174 -11.55 -12.14 18.09
CA TYR A 174 -11.03 -13.51 18.21
C TYR A 174 -11.05 -14.23 16.86
N ILE A 175 -9.95 -14.92 16.52
CA ILE A 175 -9.81 -15.68 15.29
C ILE A 175 -9.17 -17.04 15.56
N ASP A 176 -9.74 -18.12 15.03
CA ASP A 176 -9.08 -19.42 14.91
C ASP A 176 -8.36 -19.48 13.54
N PRO A 177 -7.03 -19.50 13.48
CA PRO A 177 -6.29 -19.55 12.20
C PRO A 177 -6.61 -20.79 11.36
N GLN A 178 -6.93 -21.93 11.98
CA GLN A 178 -7.25 -23.16 11.27
C GLN A 178 -8.63 -23.08 10.62
N GLU A 179 -9.62 -22.54 11.35
CA GLU A 179 -10.96 -22.32 10.80
C GLU A 179 -10.92 -21.24 9.71
N TYR A 180 -10.20 -20.15 9.93
CA TYR A 180 -9.98 -19.14 8.91
C TYR A 180 -9.48 -19.75 7.61
N CYS A 181 -8.43 -20.57 7.63
CA CYS A 181 -7.89 -21.21 6.43
C CYS A 181 -8.92 -22.14 5.76
N ARG A 182 -9.68 -22.91 6.53
CA ARG A 182 -10.77 -23.76 5.97
C ARG A 182 -11.84 -22.92 5.28
N ARG A 183 -12.18 -21.77 5.86
CA ARG A 183 -13.14 -20.82 5.26
C ARG A 183 -12.59 -20.21 3.98
N VAL A 184 -11.30 -19.82 3.94
CA VAL A 184 -10.64 -19.31 2.72
C VAL A 184 -10.70 -20.34 1.59
N VAL A 185 -10.38 -21.60 1.85
CA VAL A 185 -10.48 -22.67 0.83
C VAL A 185 -11.90 -22.80 0.30
N ARG A 186 -12.92 -22.81 1.20
CA ARG A 186 -14.34 -22.86 0.80
C ARG A 186 -14.75 -21.62 -0.02
N MET A 187 -14.24 -20.45 0.33
CA MET A 187 -14.50 -19.20 -0.39
C MET A 187 -13.98 -19.30 -1.83
N PHE A 188 -12.74 -19.75 -2.04
CA PHE A 188 -12.18 -19.95 -3.38
C PHE A 188 -13.01 -20.95 -4.20
N ASP A 189 -13.34 -22.09 -3.63
CA ASP A 189 -14.18 -23.11 -4.28
C ASP A 189 -15.54 -22.53 -4.69
N TYR A 190 -16.21 -21.87 -3.75
CA TYR A 190 -17.53 -21.33 -3.95
C TYR A 190 -17.57 -20.24 -5.02
N VAL A 191 -16.64 -19.29 -4.96
CA VAL A 191 -16.57 -18.19 -5.92
C VAL A 191 -16.15 -18.71 -7.28
N ARG A 192 -15.06 -19.49 -7.39
CA ARG A 192 -14.54 -20.00 -8.65
C ARG A 192 -15.59 -20.84 -9.42
N THR A 193 -16.32 -21.68 -8.72
CA THR A 193 -17.40 -22.48 -9.31
C THR A 193 -18.49 -21.63 -9.97
N ARG A 194 -18.74 -20.39 -9.45
CA ARG A 194 -19.84 -19.52 -9.91
C ARG A 194 -19.43 -18.44 -10.90
N VAL A 195 -18.18 -18.03 -10.89
CA VAL A 195 -17.67 -16.97 -11.79
C VAL A 195 -16.80 -17.52 -12.93
N GLY A 196 -16.37 -18.79 -12.84
CA GLY A 196 -15.47 -19.39 -13.83
C GLY A 196 -14.08 -18.79 -13.82
N ASP A 197 -13.34 -18.91 -14.93
CA ASP A 197 -11.93 -18.51 -15.09
C ASP A 197 -11.75 -17.18 -15.81
N GLN A 198 -12.83 -16.42 -16.01
CA GLN A 198 -12.77 -15.13 -16.72
C GLN A 198 -12.31 -13.97 -15.86
N VAL A 199 -12.15 -14.19 -14.57
CA VAL A 199 -11.67 -13.23 -13.56
C VAL A 199 -10.55 -13.87 -12.75
N GLU A 200 -9.47 -13.14 -12.59
CA GLU A 200 -8.37 -13.53 -11.70
C GLU A 200 -8.73 -13.19 -10.25
N LEU A 201 -8.52 -14.14 -9.34
CA LEU A 201 -8.82 -13.98 -7.92
C LEU A 201 -7.54 -13.98 -7.10
N CYS A 202 -7.41 -13.05 -6.18
CA CYS A 202 -6.37 -13.06 -5.15
C CYS A 202 -6.99 -12.96 -3.75
N HIS A 203 -6.18 -13.23 -2.73
CA HIS A 203 -6.60 -13.17 -1.34
C HIS A 203 -5.44 -12.75 -0.46
N ASP A 204 -5.73 -11.91 0.51
CA ASP A 204 -4.80 -11.40 1.50
C ASP A 204 -4.95 -12.18 2.81
N VAL A 205 -3.92 -12.90 3.19
CA VAL A 205 -3.86 -13.68 4.43
C VAL A 205 -3.57 -12.80 5.63
N HIS A 206 -2.85 -11.69 5.40
CA HIS A 206 -2.61 -10.66 6.40
C HIS A 206 -1.88 -11.18 7.64
N GLU A 207 -0.87 -12.05 7.43
CA GLU A 207 0.02 -12.62 8.47
C GLU A 207 -0.67 -13.45 9.58
N ARG A 208 -1.94 -13.82 9.41
CA ARG A 208 -2.78 -14.43 10.46
C ARG A 208 -2.46 -15.87 10.78
N VAL A 209 -1.48 -16.47 10.13
CA VAL A 209 -1.24 -17.91 10.23
C VAL A 209 0.21 -18.25 10.54
N ALA A 210 0.42 -19.38 11.21
CA ALA A 210 1.76 -19.94 11.41
C ALA A 210 2.32 -20.52 10.09
N PRO A 211 3.65 -20.68 9.92
CA PRO A 211 4.25 -21.18 8.70
C PRO A 211 3.71 -22.51 8.19
N SER A 212 3.44 -23.45 9.08
CA SER A 212 2.86 -24.76 8.73
C SER A 212 1.43 -24.64 8.19
N THR A 213 0.65 -23.71 8.77
CA THR A 213 -0.73 -23.43 8.33
C THR A 213 -0.72 -22.66 7.01
N ALA A 214 0.22 -21.72 6.81
CA ALA A 214 0.44 -21.05 5.54
C ALA A 214 0.73 -22.06 4.42
N LEU A 215 1.64 -23.02 4.66
CA LEU A 215 1.93 -24.08 3.70
C LEU A 215 0.69 -24.94 3.40
N TRP A 216 -0.09 -25.30 4.41
CA TRP A 216 -1.34 -26.03 4.22
C TRP A 216 -2.31 -25.24 3.33
N LEU A 217 -2.46 -23.95 3.58
CA LEU A 217 -3.38 -23.07 2.85
C LEU A 217 -2.98 -22.94 1.38
N VAL A 218 -1.72 -22.61 1.08
CA VAL A 218 -1.26 -22.40 -0.32
C VAL A 218 -1.48 -23.64 -1.17
N LYS A 219 -1.27 -24.85 -0.62
CA LYS A 219 -1.50 -26.11 -1.31
C LYS A 219 -2.99 -26.40 -1.55
N ARG A 220 -3.86 -25.93 -0.69
CA ARG A 220 -5.32 -26.16 -0.79
C ARG A 220 -6.00 -25.18 -1.74
N VAL A 221 -5.46 -23.98 -1.93
CA VAL A 221 -6.00 -23.01 -2.88
C VAL A 221 -5.39 -23.15 -4.28
N GLU A 222 -4.27 -23.83 -4.43
CA GLU A 222 -3.59 -24.06 -5.72
C GLU A 222 -4.51 -24.56 -6.85
N PRO A 223 -5.46 -25.52 -6.62
CA PRO A 223 -6.39 -25.97 -7.66
C PRO A 223 -7.31 -24.88 -8.22
N TYR A 224 -7.49 -23.76 -7.51
CA TYR A 224 -8.33 -22.64 -7.94
C TYR A 224 -7.56 -21.57 -8.71
N SER A 225 -6.27 -21.79 -8.96
CA SER A 225 -5.38 -20.91 -9.74
C SER A 225 -5.49 -19.44 -9.32
N PRO A 226 -5.16 -19.09 -8.07
CA PRO A 226 -5.21 -17.69 -7.67
C PRO A 226 -4.15 -16.87 -8.42
N LEU A 227 -4.44 -15.58 -8.67
CA LEU A 227 -3.46 -14.61 -9.16
C LEU A 227 -2.25 -14.57 -8.22
N PHE A 228 -2.48 -14.52 -6.92
CA PHE A 228 -1.52 -14.74 -5.83
C PHE A 228 -2.24 -14.90 -4.48
N LEU A 229 -1.51 -15.40 -3.51
CA LEU A 229 -1.81 -15.22 -2.09
C LEU A 229 -0.83 -14.20 -1.51
N GLU A 230 -1.36 -13.26 -0.75
CA GLU A 230 -0.66 -12.09 -0.25
C GLU A 230 -0.41 -12.23 1.25
N ASP A 231 0.76 -11.76 1.69
CA ASP A 231 1.19 -11.63 3.08
C ASP A 231 0.88 -12.85 3.98
N LEU A 232 1.36 -14.02 3.54
CA LEU A 232 1.19 -15.28 4.28
C LEU A 232 1.78 -15.20 5.69
N LEU A 233 2.96 -14.57 5.82
CA LEU A 233 3.77 -14.51 7.03
C LEU A 233 4.30 -13.09 7.23
N PRO A 234 4.59 -12.69 8.48
CA PRO A 234 5.19 -11.39 8.74
C PRO A 234 6.66 -11.30 8.25
N PRO A 235 7.19 -10.06 8.09
CA PRO A 235 8.56 -9.84 7.61
C PRO A 235 9.64 -10.58 8.44
N ASP A 236 9.46 -10.67 9.75
CA ASP A 236 10.38 -11.38 10.67
C ASP A 236 10.38 -12.91 10.49
N GLN A 237 9.46 -13.45 9.71
CA GLN A 237 9.34 -14.87 9.37
C GLN A 237 9.65 -15.16 7.89
N GLY A 238 10.26 -14.24 7.16
CA GLY A 238 10.57 -14.36 5.74
C GLY A 238 11.36 -15.62 5.36
N ILE A 239 12.20 -16.13 6.26
CA ILE A 239 12.98 -17.37 6.04
C ILE A 239 12.12 -18.60 5.71
N TRP A 240 10.89 -18.64 6.21
CA TRP A 240 9.97 -19.76 5.98
C TRP A 240 9.40 -19.80 4.56
N TYR A 241 9.48 -18.70 3.79
CA TYR A 241 9.08 -18.69 2.39
C TYR A 241 9.89 -19.70 1.54
N ARG A 242 11.14 -20.03 1.90
CA ARG A 242 11.90 -21.10 1.23
C ARG A 242 11.17 -22.45 1.29
N HIS A 243 10.65 -22.80 2.47
CA HIS A 243 9.93 -24.07 2.66
C HIS A 243 8.58 -24.08 1.93
N ILE A 244 7.90 -22.94 1.93
CA ILE A 244 6.62 -22.77 1.22
C ILE A 244 6.85 -22.86 -0.28
N ARG A 245 7.80 -22.07 -0.82
CA ARG A 245 8.07 -21.99 -2.27
C ARG A 245 8.42 -23.34 -2.89
N CYS A 246 9.17 -24.19 -2.20
CA CYS A 246 9.53 -25.52 -2.69
C CYS A 246 8.34 -26.49 -2.80
N GLN A 247 7.18 -26.18 -2.27
CA GLN A 247 6.05 -27.09 -2.16
C GLN A 247 4.77 -26.62 -2.85
N THR A 248 4.78 -25.46 -3.50
CA THR A 248 3.61 -24.94 -4.21
C THR A 248 4.01 -24.16 -5.46
N SER A 249 3.17 -24.20 -6.48
CA SER A 249 3.23 -23.33 -7.65
C SER A 249 2.33 -22.08 -7.52
N THR A 250 1.54 -21.97 -6.45
CA THR A 250 0.72 -20.80 -6.18
C THR A 250 1.60 -19.55 -6.17
N PRO A 251 1.29 -18.52 -6.97
CA PRO A 251 2.03 -17.26 -6.90
C PRO A 251 1.90 -16.61 -5.53
N LEU A 252 3.00 -16.04 -5.03
CA LEU A 252 3.10 -15.42 -3.72
C LEU A 252 3.41 -13.94 -3.85
N ALA A 253 2.68 -13.12 -3.10
CA ALA A 253 2.89 -11.69 -2.99
C ALA A 253 3.21 -11.32 -1.54
N HIS A 254 4.16 -10.41 -1.32
CA HIS A 254 4.54 -10.02 0.03
C HIS A 254 5.15 -8.63 0.08
N GLY A 255 4.91 -7.90 1.19
CA GLY A 255 5.72 -6.74 1.47
C GLY A 255 5.05 -5.46 1.97
N GLU A 256 3.75 -5.41 2.25
CA GLU A 256 3.09 -4.18 2.72
C GLU A 256 3.69 -3.64 4.03
N LEU A 257 4.22 -4.52 4.88
CA LEU A 257 4.85 -4.16 6.16
C LEU A 257 6.36 -3.94 6.07
N PHE A 258 6.98 -4.07 4.92
CA PHE A 258 8.43 -3.88 4.79
C PHE A 258 8.86 -2.44 5.07
N ASN A 259 9.97 -2.32 5.82
CA ASN A 259 10.53 -1.05 6.22
C ASN A 259 12.01 -0.88 5.85
N ASN A 260 12.72 -1.96 5.57
CA ASN A 260 14.13 -1.90 5.26
C ASN A 260 14.56 -3.00 4.28
N PRO A 261 15.67 -2.80 3.54
CA PRO A 261 16.14 -3.74 2.52
C PRO A 261 16.40 -5.17 3.01
N MET A 262 16.75 -5.37 4.28
CA MET A 262 17.03 -6.70 4.82
C MET A 262 15.79 -7.61 4.85
N GLU A 263 14.59 -7.02 4.84
CA GLU A 263 13.34 -7.77 4.88
C GLU A 263 12.98 -8.39 3.53
N TRP A 264 13.42 -7.80 2.41
CA TRP A 264 13.08 -8.27 1.06
C TRP A 264 14.24 -8.77 0.22
N GLU A 265 15.49 -8.45 0.58
CA GLU A 265 16.66 -8.75 -0.26
C GLU A 265 16.74 -10.23 -0.61
N GLU A 266 16.61 -11.11 0.38
CA GLU A 266 16.66 -12.56 0.20
C GLU A 266 15.45 -13.09 -0.55
N LEU A 267 14.25 -12.60 -0.23
CA LEU A 267 13.01 -12.99 -0.89
C LEU A 267 13.08 -12.71 -2.39
N VAL A 268 13.65 -11.58 -2.79
CA VAL A 268 13.83 -11.20 -4.19
C VAL A 268 14.94 -12.03 -4.86
N LYS A 269 16.13 -12.09 -4.27
CA LYS A 269 17.30 -12.77 -4.86
C LYS A 269 17.08 -14.27 -5.08
N GLU A 270 16.37 -14.91 -4.18
CA GLU A 270 16.05 -16.33 -4.28
C GLU A 270 14.70 -16.61 -4.97
N ARG A 271 14.00 -15.56 -5.42
CA ARG A 271 12.68 -15.67 -6.05
C ARG A 271 11.68 -16.45 -5.19
N LEU A 272 11.66 -16.15 -3.91
CA LEU A 272 10.73 -16.78 -2.96
C LEU A 272 9.31 -16.20 -3.06
N ILE A 273 9.19 -15.04 -3.70
CA ILE A 273 7.92 -14.37 -4.02
C ILE A 273 7.88 -14.04 -5.51
N ASP A 274 6.68 -13.93 -6.06
CA ASP A 274 6.43 -13.59 -7.46
C ASP A 274 6.08 -12.11 -7.62
N TYR A 275 5.48 -11.51 -6.59
CA TYR A 275 5.08 -10.11 -6.56
C TYR A 275 5.61 -9.42 -5.30
N MET A 276 6.26 -8.28 -5.49
CA MET A 276 6.70 -7.39 -4.42
C MET A 276 5.59 -6.37 -4.14
N ARG A 277 5.05 -6.39 -2.91
CA ARG A 277 3.94 -5.54 -2.47
C ARG A 277 4.36 -4.41 -1.52
N ALA A 278 5.59 -3.95 -1.61
CA ALA A 278 6.07 -2.88 -0.74
C ALA A 278 5.16 -1.64 -0.80
N HIS A 279 4.97 -0.99 0.34
CA HIS A 279 4.29 0.30 0.42
C HIS A 279 5.31 1.43 0.26
N VAL A 280 5.13 2.28 -0.76
CA VAL A 280 6.11 3.30 -1.14
C VAL A 280 6.49 4.22 0.04
N SER A 281 5.50 4.63 0.85
CA SER A 281 5.79 5.47 2.03
C SER A 281 6.51 4.69 3.14
N HIS A 282 6.18 3.42 3.38
CA HIS A 282 6.80 2.62 4.44
C HIS A 282 8.28 2.32 4.17
N ILE A 283 8.69 2.30 2.92
CA ILE A 283 10.09 2.10 2.53
C ILE A 283 10.86 3.41 2.31
N GLY A 284 10.24 4.57 2.58
CA GLY A 284 10.89 5.88 2.56
C GLY A 284 10.72 6.71 1.30
N GLY A 285 9.75 6.41 0.42
CA GLY A 285 9.37 7.23 -0.72
C GLY A 285 9.77 6.68 -2.09
N LEU A 286 9.67 7.51 -3.12
CA LEU A 286 9.98 7.15 -4.51
C LEU A 286 11.47 6.84 -4.71
N THR A 287 12.34 7.56 -4.03
CA THR A 287 13.80 7.39 -4.14
C THR A 287 14.26 5.96 -3.83
N PRO A 288 13.86 5.28 -2.75
CA PRO A 288 14.13 3.86 -2.56
C PRO A 288 13.24 2.95 -3.41
N ALA A 289 11.98 3.31 -3.68
CA ALA A 289 11.04 2.46 -4.43
C ALA A 289 11.53 2.16 -5.84
N ARG A 290 12.05 3.15 -6.57
CA ARG A 290 12.63 2.94 -7.91
C ARG A 290 13.84 1.99 -7.89
N LYS A 291 14.62 2.00 -6.81
CA LYS A 291 15.77 1.09 -6.64
C LYS A 291 15.30 -0.34 -6.35
N LEU A 292 14.26 -0.48 -5.53
CA LEU A 292 13.61 -1.77 -5.27
C LEU A 292 13.00 -2.36 -6.55
N ALA A 293 12.30 -1.56 -7.36
CA ALA A 293 11.74 -2.00 -8.63
C ALA A 293 12.84 -2.52 -9.58
N ALA A 294 13.98 -1.82 -9.70
CA ALA A 294 15.10 -2.26 -10.51
C ALA A 294 15.76 -3.55 -9.99
N LEU A 295 15.86 -3.73 -8.66
CA LEU A 295 16.31 -4.99 -8.08
C LEU A 295 15.35 -6.14 -8.43
N CYS A 296 14.05 -5.93 -8.23
CA CYS A 296 13.01 -6.91 -8.56
C CYS A 296 13.02 -7.30 -10.04
N GLU A 297 13.23 -6.34 -10.94
CA GLU A 297 13.31 -6.57 -12.38
C GLU A 297 14.45 -7.54 -12.73
N GLN A 298 15.63 -7.37 -12.15
CA GLN A 298 16.79 -8.24 -12.39
C GLN A 298 16.55 -9.71 -12.00
N PHE A 299 15.71 -9.94 -10.99
CA PHE A 299 15.40 -11.28 -10.50
C PHE A 299 14.04 -11.82 -11.01
N GLY A 300 13.35 -11.07 -11.88
CA GLY A 300 12.07 -11.48 -12.46
C GLY A 300 10.91 -11.48 -11.47
N VAL A 301 11.00 -10.68 -10.40
CA VAL A 301 9.90 -10.40 -9.46
C VAL A 301 9.11 -9.20 -9.98
N ARG A 302 7.78 -9.30 -10.00
CA ARG A 302 6.89 -8.25 -10.50
C ARG A 302 6.53 -7.28 -9.38
N MET A 303 6.31 -6.02 -9.73
CA MET A 303 5.84 -5.00 -8.78
C MET A 303 4.33 -5.00 -8.69
N ALA A 304 3.80 -4.94 -7.47
CA ALA A 304 2.39 -4.79 -7.16
C ALA A 304 2.26 -3.92 -5.90
N TRP A 305 2.52 -2.61 -6.03
CA TRP A 305 2.59 -1.72 -4.88
C TRP A 305 1.34 -1.78 -4.02
N HIS A 306 1.55 -1.84 -2.71
CA HIS A 306 0.46 -1.76 -1.74
C HIS A 306 -0.31 -0.45 -1.91
N GLY A 307 -1.63 -0.52 -1.94
CA GLY A 307 -2.53 0.58 -2.22
C GLY A 307 -3.79 0.54 -1.37
N SER A 308 -3.63 0.45 -0.05
CA SER A 308 -4.71 0.32 0.93
C SER A 308 -5.65 1.54 1.01
N PRO A 309 -6.85 1.40 1.57
CA PRO A 309 -7.84 2.48 1.68
C PRO A 309 -7.38 3.68 2.50
N ASP A 310 -6.35 3.54 3.34
CA ASP A 310 -5.76 4.60 4.17
C ASP A 310 -4.71 5.45 3.44
N MET A 311 -4.50 5.21 2.15
CA MET A 311 -3.59 5.99 1.32
C MET A 311 -4.31 7.18 0.67
N SER A 312 -3.62 8.31 0.58
CA SER A 312 -4.16 9.50 -0.10
C SER A 312 -4.13 9.36 -1.63
N PRO A 313 -4.94 10.16 -2.38
CA PRO A 313 -4.85 10.22 -3.84
C PRO A 313 -3.48 10.61 -4.39
N ILE A 314 -2.66 11.34 -3.61
CA ILE A 314 -1.24 11.60 -3.96
C ILE A 314 -0.46 10.27 -3.94
N GLY A 315 -0.64 9.45 -2.91
CA GLY A 315 0.01 8.14 -2.82
C GLY A 315 -0.39 7.21 -3.97
N TYR A 316 -1.69 7.18 -4.33
CA TYR A 316 -2.14 6.43 -5.51
C TYR A 316 -1.52 6.96 -6.81
N ALA A 317 -1.41 8.29 -6.98
CA ALA A 317 -0.73 8.87 -8.14
C ALA A 317 0.75 8.42 -8.17
N VAL A 318 1.45 8.43 -7.04
CA VAL A 318 2.83 7.94 -6.94
C VAL A 318 2.97 6.51 -7.40
N ASN A 319 2.12 5.59 -6.88
CA ASN A 319 2.13 4.20 -7.31
C ASN A 319 1.93 4.09 -8.84
N LEU A 320 0.92 4.78 -9.38
CA LEU A 320 0.62 4.73 -10.82
C LEU A 320 1.74 5.32 -11.67
N HIS A 321 2.44 6.36 -11.21
CA HIS A 321 3.62 6.88 -11.93
C HIS A 321 4.77 5.86 -11.95
N LEU A 322 5.00 5.13 -10.85
CA LEU A 322 5.93 4.00 -10.83
C LEU A 322 5.46 2.90 -11.78
N ASP A 323 4.21 2.49 -11.68
CA ASP A 323 3.62 1.43 -12.50
C ASP A 323 3.70 1.76 -13.99
N MET A 324 3.52 3.01 -14.37
CA MET A 324 3.67 3.47 -15.76
C MET A 324 5.10 3.37 -16.26
N ALA A 325 6.09 3.57 -15.40
CA ALA A 325 7.50 3.66 -15.80
C ALA A 325 8.24 2.31 -15.75
N VAL A 326 7.99 1.46 -14.72
CA VAL A 326 8.78 0.23 -14.53
C VAL A 326 8.34 -0.89 -15.48
N ALA A 327 9.30 -1.62 -16.06
CA ALA A 327 9.02 -2.70 -17.00
C ALA A 327 8.41 -3.94 -16.34
N ASN A 328 8.84 -4.26 -15.12
CA ASN A 328 8.42 -5.44 -14.34
C ASN A 328 7.13 -5.24 -13.53
N PHE A 329 6.27 -4.32 -13.92
CA PHE A 329 4.96 -4.14 -13.30
C PHE A 329 4.10 -5.40 -13.39
N GLY A 330 3.35 -5.69 -12.36
CA GLY A 330 2.40 -6.80 -12.25
C GLY A 330 0.96 -6.33 -12.28
N ILE A 331 0.51 -5.79 -11.15
CA ILE A 331 -0.87 -5.29 -10.98
C ILE A 331 -0.90 -4.26 -9.85
N GLN A 332 -1.83 -3.28 -9.92
CA GLN A 332 -2.02 -2.28 -8.88
C GLN A 332 -3.25 -2.58 -8.04
N GLU A 333 -3.11 -2.49 -6.75
CA GLU A 333 -4.19 -2.52 -5.77
C GLU A 333 -5.06 -1.27 -5.86
N TRP A 334 -6.40 -1.45 -5.88
CA TRP A 334 -7.34 -0.35 -6.02
C TRP A 334 -8.58 -0.52 -5.14
N PRO A 335 -8.61 0.03 -3.93
CA PRO A 335 -9.80 -0.03 -3.06
C PRO A 335 -10.87 1.00 -3.43
N GLY A 336 -10.56 1.94 -4.33
CA GLY A 336 -11.42 3.08 -4.67
C GLY A 336 -11.01 4.37 -3.96
N ILE A 337 -11.48 5.49 -4.50
CA ILE A 337 -11.34 6.82 -3.92
C ILE A 337 -12.76 7.34 -3.63
N PRO A 338 -13.18 7.50 -2.37
CA PRO A 338 -14.50 8.01 -2.02
C PRO A 338 -14.66 9.49 -2.41
N GLU A 339 -15.89 9.91 -2.68
CA GLU A 339 -16.23 11.27 -3.17
C GLU A 339 -15.60 12.42 -2.35
N PRO A 340 -15.68 12.45 -1.00
CA PRO A 340 -15.04 13.55 -0.25
C PRO A 340 -13.53 13.62 -0.47
N MET A 341 -12.89 12.46 -0.67
CA MET A 341 -11.46 12.39 -0.97
C MET A 341 -11.17 12.84 -2.41
N ALA A 342 -12.00 12.46 -3.38
CA ALA A 342 -11.84 12.87 -4.78
C ALA A 342 -12.00 14.39 -4.95
N GLU A 343 -12.95 14.99 -4.23
CA GLU A 343 -13.18 16.44 -4.23
C GLU A 343 -11.99 17.20 -3.61
N MET A 344 -11.47 16.69 -2.49
CA MET A 344 -10.32 17.30 -1.78
C MET A 344 -9.02 17.24 -2.58
N PHE A 345 -8.89 16.30 -3.51
CA PHE A 345 -7.68 16.10 -4.32
C PHE A 345 -7.96 16.24 -5.83
N PRO A 346 -8.15 17.46 -6.35
CA PRO A 346 -8.39 17.66 -7.78
C PRO A 346 -7.29 17.04 -8.65
N GLY A 347 -7.68 16.31 -9.69
CA GLY A 347 -6.77 15.58 -10.57
C GLY A 347 -6.36 14.21 -10.03
N CYS A 348 -7.03 13.72 -8.96
CA CYS A 348 -6.80 12.38 -8.43
C CYS A 348 -6.94 11.30 -9.50
N PRO A 349 -6.24 10.17 -9.37
CA PRO A 349 -6.39 9.03 -10.26
C PRO A 349 -7.83 8.48 -10.27
N TYR A 350 -8.18 7.82 -11.37
CA TYR A 350 -9.49 7.18 -11.54
C TYR A 350 -9.36 5.84 -12.28
N ILE A 351 -10.38 4.99 -12.19
CA ILE A 351 -10.43 3.74 -12.95
C ILE A 351 -11.50 3.78 -14.04
N LYS A 352 -11.19 3.08 -15.14
CA LYS A 352 -12.13 2.83 -16.23
C LYS A 352 -11.82 1.49 -16.90
N GLY A 353 -12.80 0.61 -17.00
CA GLY A 353 -12.65 -0.69 -17.66
C GLY A 353 -11.53 -1.56 -17.06
N GLY A 354 -11.37 -1.57 -15.72
CA GLY A 354 -10.35 -2.34 -15.02
C GLY A 354 -8.93 -1.77 -15.09
N TYR A 355 -8.76 -0.52 -15.57
CA TYR A 355 -7.48 0.18 -15.65
C TYR A 355 -7.52 1.50 -14.88
N ALA A 356 -6.44 1.81 -14.20
CA ALA A 356 -6.23 3.11 -13.55
C ALA A 356 -5.46 4.07 -14.46
N TYR A 357 -5.78 5.36 -14.31
CA TYR A 357 -5.23 6.46 -15.10
C TYR A 357 -4.82 7.62 -14.21
N VAL A 358 -3.75 8.31 -14.60
CA VAL A 358 -3.29 9.59 -14.02
C VAL A 358 -3.57 10.75 -14.98
N SER A 359 -3.58 11.97 -14.47
CA SER A 359 -3.93 13.16 -15.25
C SER A 359 -2.92 13.54 -16.35
N GLY A 360 -1.68 13.04 -16.28
CA GLY A 360 -0.60 13.40 -17.21
C GLY A 360 -0.07 14.84 -17.08
N LYS A 361 -0.52 15.61 -16.08
CA LYS A 361 0.00 16.95 -15.77
C LYS A 361 1.39 16.86 -15.12
N PRO A 362 2.18 17.95 -15.13
CA PRO A 362 3.49 17.99 -14.47
C PRO A 362 3.41 17.60 -12.99
N GLY A 363 4.47 16.97 -12.50
CA GLY A 363 4.52 16.42 -11.14
C GLY A 363 3.67 15.16 -11.01
N TRP A 364 2.96 15.02 -9.90
CA TRP A 364 1.96 13.94 -9.69
C TRP A 364 0.66 14.20 -10.44
N GLY A 365 0.41 15.46 -10.84
CA GLY A 365 -0.82 15.88 -11.50
C GLY A 365 -2.03 15.93 -10.58
N VAL A 366 -1.82 15.90 -9.28
CA VAL A 366 -2.82 15.96 -8.20
C VAL A 366 -2.61 17.24 -7.41
N GLU A 367 -3.68 17.95 -7.10
CA GLU A 367 -3.71 19.12 -6.23
C GLU A 367 -4.33 18.77 -4.87
N PHE A 368 -4.25 19.69 -3.90
CA PHE A 368 -4.80 19.48 -2.56
C PHE A 368 -5.51 20.74 -2.06
N ASP A 369 -6.79 20.60 -1.71
CA ASP A 369 -7.59 21.67 -1.12
C ASP A 369 -7.45 21.69 0.41
N GLU A 370 -6.54 22.53 0.93
CA GLU A 370 -6.29 22.70 2.36
C GLU A 370 -7.51 23.26 3.12
N LYS A 371 -8.40 23.99 2.44
CA LYS A 371 -9.59 24.56 3.08
C LYS A 371 -10.63 23.48 3.31
N LEU A 372 -10.88 22.66 2.29
CA LEU A 372 -11.76 21.52 2.43
C LEU A 372 -11.21 20.49 3.43
N ALA A 373 -9.90 20.30 3.49
CA ALA A 373 -9.26 19.42 4.47
C ALA A 373 -9.54 19.79 5.92
N ALA A 374 -9.71 21.08 6.24
CA ALA A 374 -10.03 21.55 7.58
C ALA A 374 -11.45 21.14 8.05
N GLU A 375 -12.34 20.78 7.12
CA GLU A 375 -13.70 20.30 7.43
C GLU A 375 -13.71 18.82 7.85
N TYR A 376 -12.62 18.09 7.62
CA TYR A 376 -12.47 16.66 7.92
C TYR A 376 -11.35 16.42 8.94
N PRO A 377 -11.53 16.80 10.21
CA PRO A 377 -10.49 16.62 11.23
C PRO A 377 -10.20 15.14 11.48
N CYS A 378 -8.94 14.83 11.75
CA CYS A 378 -8.52 13.49 12.19
C CYS A 378 -9.19 13.10 13.51
N ASN A 379 -9.33 11.82 13.76
CA ASN A 379 -9.77 11.29 15.04
C ASN A 379 -8.72 10.32 15.63
N LYS A 380 -8.92 9.98 16.92
CA LYS A 380 -8.07 9.05 17.67
C LYS A 380 -8.77 7.73 17.97
N GLU A 381 -9.85 7.43 17.25
CA GLU A 381 -10.56 6.16 17.45
C GLU A 381 -9.65 4.99 17.13
N LYS A 382 -9.66 4.04 18.04
CA LYS A 382 -8.98 2.77 17.83
C LYS A 382 -9.75 1.94 16.80
N THR A 383 -9.04 1.32 15.91
CA THR A 383 -9.62 0.37 14.96
C THR A 383 -9.62 -1.02 15.60
N PRO A 384 -10.80 -1.64 15.86
CA PRO A 384 -10.88 -2.87 16.62
C PRO A 384 -10.05 -4.04 16.04
N TRP A 385 -9.84 -4.06 14.75
CA TRP A 385 -9.11 -5.15 14.09
C TRP A 385 -7.64 -5.27 14.48
N ILE A 386 -7.00 -4.20 14.98
CA ILE A 386 -5.62 -4.28 15.48
C ILE A 386 -5.52 -4.97 16.84
N GLU A 387 -6.65 -5.24 17.50
CA GLU A 387 -6.74 -5.96 18.79
C GLU A 387 -7.21 -7.39 18.55
N MET A 388 -6.53 -8.12 17.63
CA MET A 388 -6.86 -9.52 17.34
C MET A 388 -6.30 -10.47 18.40
N ARG A 389 -7.06 -11.53 18.67
CA ARG A 389 -6.73 -12.57 19.65
C ARG A 389 -6.95 -13.98 19.09
N LEU A 390 -6.12 -14.90 19.55
CA LEU A 390 -6.34 -16.34 19.34
C LEU A 390 -7.45 -16.86 20.28
N PRO A 391 -7.99 -18.09 20.06
CA PRO A 391 -9.01 -18.68 20.93
C PRO A 391 -8.59 -18.83 22.38
N ASP A 392 -7.30 -18.89 22.69
CA ASP A 392 -6.78 -18.95 24.07
C ASP A 392 -6.67 -17.57 24.75
N GLY A 393 -7.01 -16.48 24.03
CA GLY A 393 -6.93 -15.11 24.51
C GLY A 393 -5.61 -14.40 24.27
N SER A 394 -4.58 -15.06 23.75
CA SER A 394 -3.32 -14.43 23.39
C SER A 394 -3.46 -13.51 22.18
N MET A 395 -2.58 -12.48 22.11
CA MET A 395 -2.59 -11.54 20.98
C MET A 395 -2.17 -12.22 19.69
N GLN A 396 -2.88 -11.88 18.61
CA GLN A 396 -2.62 -12.33 17.24
C GLN A 396 -2.28 -11.12 16.36
N LYS A 397 -1.54 -11.36 15.29
CA LYS A 397 -1.34 -10.37 14.21
C LYS A 397 -2.65 -10.13 13.47
N PRO A 398 -2.98 -8.87 13.15
CA PRO A 398 -4.26 -8.49 12.55
C PRO A 398 -4.44 -8.92 11.10
#